data_1b4227a91f0a74ac03eb0602a66c2ca1
#
_entry.id   1b4227a91f0a74ac03eb0602a66c2ca1
#
_cell.length_a   1.000
_cell.length_b   1.000
_cell.length_c   1.000
_cell.angle_alpha   90.00
_cell.angle_beta   90.00
_cell.angle_gamma   90.00
#
_symmetry.space_group_name_H-M   'P 1'
#
loop_
_entity.id
_entity.type
_entity.pdbx_description
1 polymer ?
#
loop_
_entity_poly.entity_id
_entity_poly.type
_entity_poly.pdbx_seq_one_letter_code
_entity_poly.pdbx_strand_id
1 'polypeptide(L)'
;MGGGYTKTLYKKILSKKYIHSTRDEHKKHLLESIDLKAINTGCPTMWKLTPEHCAKIPTKKAKAVILTLTDSSVNLKLDQQLINLLINNYSEVYFWPQGLRDMEYFSSMQNIECVHVVSPDIFSYDRLLNSVDSIDYIRTRLHAGIFAMQHKKRTFILTVDNRASDISKTYNINVFERSNMYGLREAIESDFQTKVEINLDNIIAWKQQFLIKEN
;
A
#
# COMPACT_ATOMS: atom_id res chain seq x y z
N MET A 1 -20.50 4.17 -19.90
CA MET A 1 -21.45 5.31 -20.07
C MET A 1 -21.72 5.99 -18.72
N GLY A 2 -20.78 6.68 -18.12
CA GLY A 2 -20.97 7.39 -16.82
C GLY A 2 -20.27 8.75 -16.77
N GLY A 3 -19.58 9.16 -17.84
CA GLY A 3 -18.71 10.34 -17.79
C GLY A 3 -19.43 11.70 -17.71
N GLY A 4 -20.62 11.82 -18.26
CA GLY A 4 -21.33 13.11 -18.28
C GLY A 4 -21.90 13.55 -16.94
N TYR A 5 -22.51 12.63 -16.20
CA TYR A 5 -23.06 12.91 -14.87
C TYR A 5 -21.99 13.32 -13.85
N THR A 6 -20.85 12.61 -13.87
CA THR A 6 -19.71 12.91 -13.00
C THR A 6 -19.12 14.29 -13.27
N LYS A 7 -18.97 14.70 -14.55
CA LYS A 7 -18.47 16.01 -14.92
C LYS A 7 -19.41 17.14 -14.45
N THR A 8 -20.70 16.97 -14.62
CA THR A 8 -21.71 17.94 -14.16
C THR A 8 -21.71 18.10 -12.66
N LEU A 9 -21.58 16.98 -11.93
CA LEU A 9 -21.48 17.00 -10.46
C LEU A 9 -20.22 17.73 -10.00
N TYR A 10 -19.06 17.41 -10.57
CA TYR A 10 -17.79 18.07 -10.22
C TYR A 10 -17.83 19.58 -10.46
N LYS A 11 -18.42 20.04 -11.57
CA LYS A 11 -18.60 21.49 -11.83
C LYS A 11 -19.43 22.20 -10.76
N LYS A 12 -20.35 21.48 -10.11
CA LYS A 12 -21.25 22.07 -9.09
C LYS A 12 -20.61 22.10 -7.69
N ILE A 13 -19.81 21.08 -7.34
CA ILE A 13 -19.32 20.90 -5.96
C ILE A 13 -17.86 21.34 -5.76
N LEU A 14 -17.05 21.34 -6.83
CA LEU A 14 -15.63 21.68 -6.72
C LEU A 14 -15.39 23.17 -6.95
N SER A 15 -14.50 23.75 -6.16
CA SER A 15 -14.16 25.16 -6.24
C SER A 15 -13.36 25.49 -7.51
N LYS A 16 -13.71 26.58 -8.19
CA LYS A 16 -12.90 27.12 -9.28
C LYS A 16 -11.68 27.94 -8.80
N LYS A 17 -11.69 28.32 -7.53
CA LYS A 17 -10.64 29.17 -6.93
C LYS A 17 -9.37 28.38 -6.63
N TYR A 18 -9.52 27.17 -6.07
CA TYR A 18 -8.43 26.36 -5.57
C TYR A 18 -7.98 25.30 -6.57
N ILE A 19 -6.71 24.89 -6.45
CA ILE A 19 -6.14 23.78 -7.22
C ILE A 19 -6.53 22.47 -6.54
N HIS A 20 -7.16 21.56 -7.29
CA HIS A 20 -7.55 20.23 -6.80
C HIS A 20 -6.40 19.25 -6.93
N SER A 21 -6.11 18.54 -5.84
CA SER A 21 -5.20 17.39 -5.84
C SER A 21 -5.88 16.19 -6.49
N THR A 22 -5.19 15.53 -7.40
CA THR A 22 -5.64 14.27 -8.00
C THR A 22 -4.63 13.16 -7.76
N ARG A 23 -5.13 11.92 -7.76
CA ARG A 23 -4.30 10.74 -7.52
C ARG A 23 -3.56 10.25 -8.76
N ASP A 24 -4.05 10.62 -9.94
CA ASP A 24 -3.54 10.16 -11.24
C ASP A 24 -3.78 11.21 -12.33
N GLU A 25 -3.05 11.08 -13.44
CA GLU A 25 -3.16 12.00 -14.59
C GLU A 25 -4.54 11.94 -15.26
N HIS A 26 -5.18 10.78 -15.29
CA HIS A 26 -6.52 10.64 -15.88
C HIS A 26 -7.54 11.54 -15.14
N LYS A 27 -7.50 11.56 -13.81
CA LYS A 27 -8.37 12.43 -12.99
C LYS A 27 -8.02 13.90 -13.13
N LYS A 28 -6.72 14.24 -13.25
CA LYS A 28 -6.28 15.58 -13.54
C LYS A 28 -6.87 16.08 -14.85
N HIS A 29 -6.65 15.35 -15.94
CA HIS A 29 -7.24 15.71 -17.25
C HIS A 29 -8.76 15.79 -17.25
N LEU A 30 -9.43 14.90 -16.47
CA LEU A 30 -10.89 14.98 -16.31
C LEU A 30 -11.31 16.33 -15.70
N LEU A 31 -10.64 16.80 -14.64
CA LEU A 31 -10.96 18.07 -14.00
C LEU A 31 -10.62 19.26 -14.92
N GLU A 32 -9.48 19.24 -15.56
CA GLU A 32 -9.06 20.26 -16.52
C GLU A 32 -10.05 20.37 -17.70
N SER A 33 -10.61 19.23 -18.18
CA SER A 33 -11.61 19.20 -19.26
C SER A 33 -12.95 19.85 -18.89
N ILE A 34 -13.12 20.27 -17.65
CA ILE A 34 -14.31 20.97 -17.13
C ILE A 34 -13.95 22.30 -16.47
N ASP A 35 -12.85 22.92 -16.86
CA ASP A 35 -12.35 24.22 -16.44
C ASP A 35 -12.05 24.30 -14.91
N LEU A 36 -11.63 23.21 -14.31
CA LEU A 36 -11.13 23.17 -12.93
C LEU A 36 -9.60 23.03 -12.91
N LYS A 37 -8.96 23.80 -12.02
CA LYS A 37 -7.51 23.70 -11.81
C LYS A 37 -7.20 22.41 -11.08
N ALA A 38 -6.29 21.59 -11.60
CA ALA A 38 -5.88 20.34 -10.98
C ALA A 38 -4.38 20.08 -11.11
N ILE A 39 -3.83 19.37 -10.14
CA ILE A 39 -2.44 18.93 -10.13
C ILE A 39 -2.39 17.48 -9.64
N ASN A 40 -1.60 16.64 -10.31
CA ASN A 40 -1.41 15.27 -9.85
C ASN A 40 -0.37 15.24 -8.73
N THR A 41 -0.84 15.04 -7.50
CA THR A 41 0.00 14.88 -6.30
C THR A 41 0.21 13.42 -5.93
N GLY A 42 -0.39 12.49 -6.67
CA GLY A 42 -0.45 11.10 -6.30
C GLY A 42 -1.39 10.82 -5.11
N CYS A 43 -1.35 9.58 -4.64
CA CYS A 43 -2.14 9.19 -3.46
C CYS A 43 -1.56 9.84 -2.18
N PRO A 44 -2.38 10.52 -1.36
CA PRO A 44 -1.90 11.18 -0.14
C PRO A 44 -1.21 10.23 0.85
N THR A 45 -1.57 8.96 0.86
CA THR A 45 -0.90 7.96 1.70
C THR A 45 0.56 7.74 1.32
N MET A 46 0.97 8.10 0.09
CA MET A 46 2.34 8.00 -0.40
C MET A 46 3.22 9.18 0.01
N TRP A 47 2.66 10.32 0.39
CA TRP A 47 3.41 11.58 0.55
C TRP A 47 4.49 11.54 1.63
N LYS A 48 4.38 10.63 2.60
CA LYS A 48 5.40 10.41 3.63
C LYS A 48 6.60 9.63 3.11
N LEU A 49 6.45 8.90 2.00
CA LEU A 49 7.49 8.01 1.46
C LEU A 49 8.50 8.78 0.60
N THR A 50 9.10 9.80 1.18
CA THR A 50 10.20 10.55 0.55
C THR A 50 11.46 9.67 0.43
N PRO A 51 12.44 10.01 -0.43
CA PRO A 51 13.71 9.30 -0.50
C PRO A 51 14.40 9.16 0.86
N GLU A 52 14.40 10.22 1.68
CA GLU A 52 14.99 10.22 3.03
C GLU A 52 14.22 9.32 3.99
N HIS A 53 12.92 9.19 3.84
CA HIS A 53 12.11 8.26 4.62
C HIS A 53 12.40 6.83 4.20
N CYS A 54 12.41 6.55 2.90
CA CYS A 54 12.66 5.22 2.35
C CYS A 54 14.08 4.71 2.66
N ALA A 55 15.08 5.61 2.69
CA ALA A 55 16.44 5.27 3.09
C ALA A 55 16.56 4.75 4.54
N LYS A 56 15.58 5.01 5.39
CA LYS A 56 15.52 4.53 6.79
C LYS A 56 14.78 3.19 6.93
N ILE A 57 14.26 2.64 5.85
CA ILE A 57 13.64 1.32 5.84
C ILE A 57 14.75 0.26 5.81
N PRO A 58 14.74 -0.74 6.70
CA PRO A 58 15.75 -1.79 6.70
C PRO A 58 15.84 -2.52 5.36
N THR A 59 17.04 -2.86 4.94
CA THR A 59 17.28 -3.66 3.71
C THR A 59 17.27 -5.15 3.99
N LYS A 60 17.69 -5.54 5.20
CA LYS A 60 17.80 -6.94 5.60
C LYS A 60 16.47 -7.53 6.04
N LYS A 61 16.35 -8.85 5.87
CA LYS A 61 15.22 -9.64 6.34
C LYS A 61 14.98 -9.46 7.83
N ALA A 62 13.73 -9.25 8.19
CA ALA A 62 13.29 -9.20 9.57
C ALA A 62 13.18 -10.58 10.23
N LYS A 63 13.05 -10.62 11.56
CA LYS A 63 12.76 -11.86 12.29
C LYS A 63 11.29 -12.26 12.19
N ALA A 64 10.41 -11.28 12.17
CA ALA A 64 8.96 -11.46 12.07
C ALA A 64 8.42 -10.98 10.74
N VAL A 65 7.22 -11.44 10.39
CA VAL A 65 6.48 -10.96 9.23
C VAL A 65 5.01 -10.81 9.56
N ILE A 66 4.38 -9.77 9.00
CA ILE A 66 2.93 -9.63 9.02
C ILE A 66 2.38 -9.78 7.61
N LEU A 67 1.33 -10.60 7.48
CA LEU A 67 0.60 -10.77 6.23
C LEU A 67 -0.84 -10.29 6.34
N THR A 68 -1.42 -9.94 5.20
CA THR A 68 -2.86 -9.72 5.04
C THR A 68 -3.38 -10.62 3.94
N LEU A 69 -4.59 -11.11 4.05
CA LEU A 69 -5.30 -11.84 3.01
C LEU A 69 -6.39 -10.95 2.39
N THR A 70 -6.92 -11.33 1.25
CA THR A 70 -8.03 -10.62 0.63
C THR A 70 -9.13 -11.59 0.20
N ASP A 71 -10.35 -11.29 0.58
CA ASP A 71 -11.56 -11.99 0.19
C ASP A 71 -12.00 -11.70 -1.26
N SER A 72 -11.49 -10.60 -1.86
CA SER A 72 -11.88 -10.17 -3.20
C SER A 72 -11.15 -10.88 -4.34
N SER A 73 -10.06 -11.59 -4.05
CA SER A 73 -9.27 -12.34 -5.04
C SER A 73 -8.71 -13.62 -4.41
N VAL A 74 -9.64 -14.47 -3.99
CA VAL A 74 -9.34 -15.74 -3.32
C VAL A 74 -8.58 -16.69 -4.24
N ASN A 75 -7.46 -17.23 -3.76
CA ASN A 75 -6.75 -18.34 -4.38
C ASN A 75 -6.11 -19.19 -3.28
N LEU A 76 -6.88 -20.17 -2.79
CA LEU A 76 -6.50 -20.99 -1.64
C LEU A 76 -5.13 -21.65 -1.82
N LYS A 77 -4.83 -22.15 -3.02
CA LYS A 77 -3.56 -22.83 -3.31
C LYS A 77 -2.37 -21.88 -3.16
N LEU A 78 -2.43 -20.70 -3.80
CA LEU A 78 -1.33 -19.73 -3.75
C LEU A 78 -1.18 -19.12 -2.35
N ASP A 79 -2.30 -18.88 -1.65
CA ASP A 79 -2.24 -18.31 -0.31
C ASP A 79 -1.73 -19.30 0.71
N GLN A 80 -2.07 -20.61 0.57
CA GLN A 80 -1.48 -21.65 1.38
C GLN A 80 0.03 -21.78 1.14
N GLN A 81 0.46 -21.70 -0.13
CA GLN A 81 1.89 -21.69 -0.46
C GLN A 81 2.61 -20.50 0.18
N LEU A 82 1.97 -19.32 0.18
CA LEU A 82 2.53 -18.14 0.83
C LEU A 82 2.65 -18.34 2.35
N ILE A 83 1.59 -18.80 3.04
CA ILE A 83 1.63 -19.06 4.48
C ILE A 83 2.76 -20.04 4.82
N ASN A 84 2.86 -21.15 4.10
CA ASN A 84 3.93 -22.14 4.29
C ASN A 84 5.32 -21.52 4.05
N LEU A 85 5.47 -20.68 3.01
CA LEU A 85 6.71 -19.96 2.75
C LEU A 85 7.08 -19.07 3.95
N LEU A 86 6.13 -18.33 4.51
CA LEU A 86 6.39 -17.41 5.60
C LEU A 86 6.75 -18.15 6.89
N ILE A 87 6.02 -19.20 7.26
CA ILE A 87 6.30 -20.03 8.44
C ILE A 87 7.70 -20.64 8.36
N ASN A 88 8.13 -21.06 7.17
CA ASN A 88 9.46 -21.64 6.98
C ASN A 88 10.60 -20.62 6.95
N ASN A 89 10.31 -19.33 6.78
CA ASN A 89 11.33 -18.30 6.59
C ASN A 89 11.39 -17.26 7.71
N TYR A 90 10.39 -17.16 8.58
CA TYR A 90 10.33 -16.21 9.69
C TYR A 90 10.12 -16.92 11.02
N SER A 91 10.68 -16.36 12.09
CA SER A 91 10.51 -16.90 13.45
C SER A 91 9.11 -16.66 13.99
N GLU A 92 8.46 -15.58 13.55
CA GLU A 92 7.11 -15.19 13.96
C GLU A 92 6.33 -14.72 12.75
N VAL A 93 5.12 -15.24 12.60
CA VAL A 93 4.20 -14.88 11.51
C VAL A 93 2.94 -14.31 12.12
N TYR A 94 2.56 -13.12 11.70
CA TYR A 94 1.34 -12.43 12.12
C TYR A 94 0.38 -12.33 10.95
N PHE A 95 -0.91 -12.51 11.22
CA PHE A 95 -1.99 -12.27 10.28
C PHE A 95 -2.87 -11.12 10.78
N TRP A 96 -3.01 -10.08 9.97
CA TRP A 96 -3.92 -8.97 10.26
C TRP A 96 -5.14 -9.01 9.34
N PRO A 97 -6.30 -9.49 9.82
CA PRO A 97 -7.55 -9.44 9.07
C PRO A 97 -8.08 -8.00 9.03
N GLN A 98 -8.68 -7.60 7.92
CA GLN A 98 -9.32 -6.29 7.76
C GLN A 98 -10.84 -6.38 7.76
N GLY A 99 -11.38 -7.58 7.88
CA GLY A 99 -12.81 -7.85 7.94
C GLY A 99 -13.12 -9.30 8.33
N LEU A 100 -14.38 -9.58 8.62
CA LEU A 100 -14.83 -10.91 9.03
C LEU A 100 -14.55 -11.98 7.96
N ARG A 101 -14.74 -11.64 6.68
CA ARG A 101 -14.47 -12.57 5.57
C ARG A 101 -13.00 -12.95 5.45
N ASP A 102 -12.08 -12.05 5.81
CA ASP A 102 -10.65 -12.38 5.83
C ASP A 102 -10.36 -13.44 6.88
N MET A 103 -11.04 -13.39 8.04
CA MET A 103 -10.94 -14.44 9.09
C MET A 103 -11.52 -15.77 8.66
N GLU A 104 -12.72 -15.78 8.08
CA GLU A 104 -13.35 -16.98 7.54
C GLU A 104 -12.43 -17.65 6.51
N TYR A 105 -11.88 -16.84 5.59
CA TYR A 105 -10.96 -17.32 4.58
C TYR A 105 -9.67 -17.87 5.18
N PHE A 106 -9.06 -17.17 6.12
CA PHE A 106 -7.85 -17.62 6.82
C PHE A 106 -8.10 -18.94 7.57
N SER A 107 -9.24 -19.09 8.23
CA SER A 107 -9.61 -20.31 8.96
C SER A 107 -9.77 -21.55 8.07
N SER A 108 -9.89 -21.40 6.75
CA SER A 108 -9.94 -22.50 5.79
C SER A 108 -8.56 -23.03 5.38
N MET A 109 -7.47 -22.43 5.90
CA MET A 109 -6.10 -22.80 5.56
C MET A 109 -5.46 -23.73 6.58
N GLN A 110 -4.37 -24.37 6.20
CA GLN A 110 -3.59 -25.28 7.06
C GLN A 110 -2.45 -24.55 7.75
N ASN A 111 -1.95 -25.10 8.87
CA ASN A 111 -0.83 -24.59 9.66
C ASN A 111 -1.06 -23.20 10.24
N ILE A 112 -2.32 -22.80 10.40
CA ILE A 112 -2.69 -21.48 10.94
C ILE A 112 -2.41 -21.34 12.44
N GLU A 113 -2.24 -22.46 13.13
CA GLU A 113 -1.82 -22.52 14.55
C GLU A 113 -0.43 -21.94 14.78
N CYS A 114 0.41 -21.87 13.73
CA CYS A 114 1.72 -21.23 13.72
C CYS A 114 1.67 -19.72 13.44
N VAL A 115 0.46 -19.14 13.30
CA VAL A 115 0.27 -17.74 12.91
C VAL A 115 -0.49 -16.98 14.00
N HIS A 116 0.08 -15.89 14.48
CA HIS A 116 -0.56 -15.01 15.46
C HIS A 116 -1.58 -14.10 14.80
N VAL A 117 -2.85 -14.18 15.22
CA VAL A 117 -3.90 -13.32 14.69
C VAL A 117 -3.92 -11.99 15.43
N VAL A 118 -3.84 -10.90 14.67
CA VAL A 118 -3.92 -9.52 15.18
C VAL A 118 -5.38 -9.05 15.12
N SER A 119 -5.84 -8.29 16.09
CA SER A 119 -7.19 -7.72 16.07
C SER A 119 -7.47 -6.94 14.78
N PRO A 120 -8.70 -7.03 14.21
CA PRO A 120 -9.04 -6.46 12.89
C PRO A 120 -9.29 -4.94 12.94
N ASP A 121 -8.45 -4.21 13.63
CA ASP A 121 -8.50 -2.77 13.78
C ASP A 121 -7.16 -2.12 13.48
N ILE A 122 -7.20 -0.85 13.06
CA ILE A 122 -6.00 -0.13 12.65
C ILE A 122 -5.05 0.16 13.82
N PHE A 123 -5.57 0.30 15.04
CA PHE A 123 -4.76 0.60 16.22
C PHE A 123 -3.91 -0.61 16.63
N SER A 124 -4.47 -1.82 16.52
CA SER A 124 -3.74 -3.07 16.77
C SER A 124 -2.65 -3.29 15.73
N TYR A 125 -2.91 -2.97 14.46
CA TYR A 125 -1.90 -3.01 13.40
C TYR A 125 -0.80 -1.98 13.64
N ASP A 126 -1.15 -0.73 13.94
CA ASP A 126 -0.21 0.33 14.27
C ASP A 126 0.66 -0.04 15.48
N ARG A 127 0.04 -0.55 16.54
CA ARG A 127 0.75 -1.02 17.74
C ARG A 127 1.75 -2.12 17.41
N LEU A 128 1.36 -3.12 16.63
CA LEU A 128 2.26 -4.20 16.22
C LEU A 128 3.47 -3.67 15.45
N LEU A 129 3.24 -2.78 14.47
CA LEU A 129 4.33 -2.18 13.70
C LEU A 129 5.27 -1.33 14.55
N ASN A 130 4.80 -0.74 15.65
CA ASN A 130 5.61 0.06 16.55
C ASN A 130 6.30 -0.77 17.64
N SER A 131 5.71 -1.89 18.09
CA SER A 131 6.22 -2.70 19.18
C SER A 131 7.23 -3.78 18.75
N VAL A 132 7.17 -4.22 17.49
CA VAL A 132 8.10 -5.22 16.93
C VAL A 132 9.14 -4.52 16.07
N ASP A 133 10.38 -4.44 16.58
CA ASP A 133 11.46 -3.72 15.92
C ASP A 133 11.77 -4.27 14.53
N SER A 134 11.81 -5.60 14.39
CA SER A 134 12.18 -6.30 13.16
C SER A 134 10.99 -7.09 12.61
N ILE A 135 10.17 -6.42 11.80
CA ILE A 135 9.01 -7.03 11.14
C ILE A 135 8.92 -6.57 9.69
N ASP A 136 8.75 -7.53 8.77
CA ASP A 136 8.45 -7.31 7.36
C ASP A 136 6.94 -7.32 7.13
N TYR A 137 6.49 -6.67 6.06
CA TYR A 137 5.12 -6.79 5.57
C TYR A 137 5.10 -7.50 4.22
N ILE A 138 4.20 -8.47 4.06
CA ILE A 138 4.04 -9.19 2.79
C ILE A 138 2.56 -9.30 2.46
N ARG A 139 2.12 -8.79 1.30
CA ARG A 139 0.87 -9.15 0.64
C ARG A 139 0.22 -8.09 -0.29
N THR A 140 -1.01 -8.45 -0.73
CA THR A 140 -1.79 -7.85 -1.81
C THR A 140 -2.57 -6.59 -1.44
N ARG A 141 -2.75 -6.30 -0.15
CA ARG A 141 -3.43 -5.10 0.32
C ARG A 141 -2.47 -3.90 0.30
N LEU A 142 -2.51 -3.17 -0.80
CA LEU A 142 -1.58 -2.08 -1.07
C LEU A 142 -1.49 -1.05 0.07
N HIS A 143 -2.63 -0.53 0.54
CA HIS A 143 -2.61 0.53 1.56
C HIS A 143 -2.09 0.05 2.92
N ALA A 144 -2.28 -1.22 3.26
CA ALA A 144 -1.66 -1.81 4.44
C ALA A 144 -0.12 -1.88 4.29
N GLY A 145 0.38 -2.21 3.10
CA GLY A 145 1.82 -2.17 2.81
C GLY A 145 2.39 -0.75 2.81
N ILE A 146 1.66 0.22 2.26
CA ILE A 146 2.04 1.64 2.34
C ILE A 146 2.14 2.09 3.80
N PHE A 147 1.18 1.71 4.63
CA PHE A 147 1.19 2.02 6.06
C PHE A 147 2.40 1.38 6.77
N ALA A 148 2.74 0.13 6.44
CA ALA A 148 3.97 -0.51 6.93
C ALA A 148 5.24 0.24 6.50
N MET A 149 5.33 0.67 5.23
CA MET A 149 6.45 1.50 4.75
C MET A 149 6.53 2.84 5.48
N GLN A 150 5.40 3.47 5.83
CA GLN A 150 5.37 4.69 6.64
C GLN A 150 5.92 4.47 8.07
N HIS A 151 5.85 3.23 8.59
CA HIS A 151 6.48 2.78 9.83
C HIS A 151 7.90 2.23 9.64
N LYS A 152 8.51 2.49 8.46
CA LYS A 152 9.85 2.04 8.10
C LYS A 152 10.01 0.52 8.15
N LYS A 153 8.97 -0.21 7.74
CA LYS A 153 9.03 -1.68 7.63
C LYS A 153 9.25 -2.08 6.18
N ARG A 154 10.14 -3.04 5.97
CA ARG A 154 10.40 -3.63 4.65
C ARG A 154 9.13 -4.31 4.14
N THR A 155 8.75 -4.04 2.90
CA THR A 155 7.41 -4.35 2.39
C THR A 155 7.48 -5.01 1.03
N PHE A 156 6.80 -6.15 0.88
CA PHE A 156 6.64 -6.90 -0.36
C PHE A 156 5.17 -6.91 -0.79
N ILE A 157 4.86 -6.22 -1.88
CA ILE A 157 3.51 -6.12 -2.41
C ILE A 157 3.33 -7.19 -3.49
N LEU A 158 2.36 -8.08 -3.30
CA LEU A 158 2.01 -9.10 -4.29
C LEU A 158 0.89 -8.59 -5.19
N THR A 159 1.04 -8.75 -6.50
CA THR A 159 0.01 -8.39 -7.46
C THR A 159 -1.09 -9.46 -7.51
N VAL A 160 -2.34 -9.03 -7.48
CA VAL A 160 -3.53 -9.86 -7.72
C VAL A 160 -4.39 -9.32 -8.85
N ASP A 161 -4.17 -8.05 -9.20
CA ASP A 161 -4.88 -7.33 -10.25
C ASP A 161 -4.02 -6.21 -10.84
N ASN A 162 -4.54 -5.54 -11.86
CA ASN A 162 -3.86 -4.44 -12.57
C ASN A 162 -3.56 -3.24 -11.68
N ARG A 163 -4.25 -3.05 -10.55
CA ARG A 163 -4.05 -1.88 -9.66
C ARG A 163 -2.67 -1.86 -9.02
N ALA A 164 -2.16 -3.01 -8.59
CA ALA A 164 -0.81 -3.10 -8.05
C ALA A 164 0.25 -2.86 -9.14
N SER A 165 0.01 -3.35 -10.34
CA SER A 165 0.86 -3.09 -11.52
C SER A 165 0.87 -1.60 -11.89
N ASP A 166 -0.29 -0.94 -11.90
CA ASP A 166 -0.40 0.50 -12.22
C ASP A 166 0.33 1.37 -11.18
N ILE A 167 0.23 1.00 -9.90
CA ILE A 167 0.92 1.69 -8.82
C ILE A 167 2.42 1.45 -8.88
N SER A 168 2.86 0.23 -9.19
CA SER A 168 4.28 -0.05 -9.42
C SER A 168 4.86 0.86 -10.50
N LYS A 169 4.17 1.00 -11.63
CA LYS A 169 4.60 1.89 -12.72
C LYS A 169 4.60 3.37 -12.33
N THR A 170 3.62 3.79 -11.51
CA THR A 170 3.45 5.20 -11.12
C THR A 170 4.47 5.64 -10.06
N TYR A 171 4.81 4.77 -9.13
CA TYR A 171 5.62 5.11 -7.95
C TYR A 171 6.94 4.32 -7.88
N ASN A 172 7.27 3.54 -8.90
CA ASN A 172 8.46 2.67 -8.92
C ASN A 172 8.58 1.76 -7.68
N ILE A 173 7.43 1.31 -7.16
CA ILE A 173 7.39 0.36 -6.03
C ILE A 173 7.61 -1.05 -6.56
N ASN A 174 8.47 -1.80 -5.88
CA ASN A 174 8.66 -3.21 -6.19
C ASN A 174 7.39 -4.01 -5.87
N VAL A 175 6.91 -4.73 -6.87
CA VAL A 175 5.80 -5.66 -6.75
C VAL A 175 6.23 -7.03 -7.26
N PHE A 176 5.62 -8.07 -6.69
CA PHE A 176 5.90 -9.46 -7.01
C PHE A 176 4.64 -10.13 -7.52
N GLU A 177 4.76 -10.95 -8.54
CA GLU A 177 3.63 -11.77 -8.96
C GLU A 177 3.29 -12.79 -7.89
N ARG A 178 2.00 -12.88 -7.52
CA ARG A 178 1.49 -13.82 -6.51
C ARG A 178 1.83 -15.28 -6.81
N SER A 179 1.97 -15.64 -8.08
CA SER A 179 2.33 -16.99 -8.54
C SER A 179 3.83 -17.29 -8.42
N ASN A 180 4.68 -16.25 -8.36
CA ASN A 180 6.14 -16.42 -8.32
C ASN A 180 6.66 -16.52 -6.88
N MET A 181 6.36 -17.64 -6.22
CA MET A 181 6.83 -17.91 -4.85
C MET A 181 8.35 -18.06 -4.75
N TYR A 182 8.99 -18.54 -5.81
CA TYR A 182 10.45 -18.65 -5.86
C TYR A 182 11.11 -17.26 -5.85
N GLY A 183 10.72 -16.38 -6.75
CA GLY A 183 11.23 -14.99 -6.77
C GLY A 183 10.92 -14.21 -5.50
N LEU A 184 9.74 -14.44 -4.87
CA LEU A 184 9.42 -13.85 -3.58
C LEU A 184 10.38 -14.35 -2.49
N ARG A 185 10.67 -15.65 -2.43
CA ARG A 185 11.63 -16.22 -1.48
C ARG A 185 13.02 -15.62 -1.64
N GLU A 186 13.53 -15.54 -2.85
CA GLU A 186 14.83 -14.92 -3.12
C GLU A 186 14.86 -13.45 -2.68
N ALA A 187 13.80 -12.70 -2.95
CA ALA A 187 13.68 -11.30 -2.52
C ALA A 187 13.63 -11.17 -0.99
N ILE A 188 12.95 -12.08 -0.29
CA ILE A 188 12.91 -12.11 1.19
C ILE A 188 14.32 -12.31 1.75
N GLU A 189 15.09 -13.23 1.20
CA GLU A 189 16.43 -13.60 1.69
C GLU A 189 17.53 -12.61 1.27
N SER A 190 17.29 -11.81 0.22
CA SER A 190 18.26 -10.83 -0.27
C SER A 190 18.17 -9.49 0.47
N ASP A 191 19.24 -8.71 0.36
CA ASP A 191 19.20 -7.29 0.72
C ASP A 191 18.33 -6.54 -0.30
N PHE A 192 17.35 -5.78 0.21
CA PHE A 192 16.34 -5.13 -0.60
C PHE A 192 16.15 -3.67 -0.18
N GLN A 193 16.52 -2.75 -1.04
CA GLN A 193 16.32 -1.33 -0.80
C GLN A 193 14.94 -0.89 -1.27
N THR A 194 14.09 -0.42 -0.34
CA THR A 194 12.82 0.19 -0.70
C THR A 194 13.05 1.51 -1.42
N LYS A 195 12.51 1.62 -2.64
CA LYS A 195 12.50 2.84 -3.44
C LYS A 195 11.05 3.19 -3.76
N VAL A 196 10.72 4.47 -3.62
CA VAL A 196 9.39 5.00 -3.98
C VAL A 196 9.61 6.36 -4.64
N GLU A 197 9.00 6.54 -5.79
CA GLU A 197 9.00 7.82 -6.49
C GLU A 197 7.69 8.55 -6.24
N ILE A 198 7.78 9.74 -5.66
CA ILE A 198 6.64 10.64 -5.45
C ILE A 198 6.93 11.99 -6.12
N ASN A 199 5.89 12.63 -6.61
CA ASN A 199 6.02 13.99 -7.16
C ASN A 199 5.99 15.01 -6.04
N LEU A 200 7.13 15.19 -5.37
CA LEU A 200 7.26 16.07 -4.22
C LEU A 200 6.98 17.54 -4.58
N ASP A 201 7.40 17.99 -5.75
CA ASP A 201 7.18 19.38 -6.21
C ASP A 201 5.69 19.68 -6.36
N ASN A 202 4.93 18.77 -6.96
CA ASN A 202 3.48 18.91 -7.08
C ASN A 202 2.79 18.89 -5.71
N ILE A 203 3.25 18.07 -4.78
CA ILE A 203 2.72 18.00 -3.41
C ILE A 203 2.97 19.34 -2.69
N ILE A 204 4.18 19.87 -2.78
CA ILE A 204 4.55 21.15 -2.18
C ILE A 204 3.73 22.29 -2.80
N ALA A 205 3.69 22.36 -4.14
CA ALA A 205 2.92 23.39 -4.86
C ALA A 205 1.43 23.35 -4.48
N TRP A 206 0.84 22.16 -4.34
CA TRP A 206 -0.55 22.03 -3.91
C TRP A 206 -0.77 22.50 -2.46
N LYS A 207 0.14 22.17 -1.55
CA LYS A 207 0.05 22.55 -0.13
C LYS A 207 0.21 24.06 0.07
N GLN A 208 1.02 24.72 -0.73
CA GLN A 208 1.29 26.17 -0.61
C GLN A 208 0.04 27.02 -0.69
N GLN A 209 -1.02 26.60 -1.39
CA GLN A 209 -2.28 27.36 -1.46
C GLN A 209 -3.03 27.46 -0.12
N PHE A 210 -2.68 26.60 0.86
CA PHE A 210 -3.31 26.58 2.20
C PHE A 210 -2.45 27.26 3.27
N LEU A 211 -1.23 27.69 2.91
CA LEU A 211 -0.43 28.47 3.85
C LEU A 211 -1.09 29.85 4.00
N ILE A 212 -1.43 30.20 5.23
CA ILE A 212 -1.91 31.53 5.57
C ILE A 212 -0.73 32.48 5.32
N LYS A 213 -0.90 33.43 4.42
CA LYS A 213 0.01 34.57 4.38
C LYS A 213 -0.29 35.39 5.63
N GLU A 214 0.59 35.33 6.61
CA GLU A 214 0.60 36.33 7.68
C GLU A 214 0.81 37.69 6.99
N ASN A 215 -0.22 38.52 7.01
CA ASN A 215 -0.17 39.89 6.54
C ASN A 215 0.37 40.79 7.66
#